data_d9e6184f32503f42484b41db5032894b
#
_entry.id   d9e6184f32503f42484b41db5032894b
#
_cell.length_a   1.000
_cell.length_b   1.000
_cell.length_c   1.000
_cell.angle_alpha   90.00
_cell.angle_beta   90.00
_cell.angle_gamma   90.00
#
_symmetry.space_group_name_H-M   'P 1'
#
loop_
_entity.id
_entity.type
_entity.pdbx_description
1 polymer ?
#
loop_
_entity_poly.entity_id
_entity_poly.type
_entity_poly.pdbx_seq_one_letter_code
_entity_poly.pdbx_strand_id
1 'polypeptide(L)'
;MAEITKFGASEVAFHIKHDLREIPEGKSYGNEAINKEQSCNNYSLLNGRCQTAEEANKYRKELEKEIFKYNRKNLVHAVEVVVQCPVDCPLEQKEDFFRVSYDHICSTLPMGERCVFVAQVHVDERVKDQAGNIILDSHGNPLSKDHLHVMYVPGVPDTKHDGFKYKLCADQLTKRARLKEFHP
;
A
#
# COMPACT_ATOMS: atom_id res chain seq x y z
N MET A 1 0.31 -10.96 8.48
CA MET A 1 -0.83 -10.15 9.02
C MET A 1 -1.08 -9.02 8.03
N ALA A 2 -2.35 -8.64 7.79
CA ALA A 2 -2.67 -7.51 6.91
C ALA A 2 -3.34 -6.39 7.72
N GLU A 3 -2.98 -5.14 7.41
CA GLU A 3 -3.56 -3.93 8.00
C GLU A 3 -4.20 -3.09 6.90
N ILE A 4 -5.32 -2.41 7.22
CA ILE A 4 -6.03 -1.57 6.26
C ILE A 4 -6.21 -0.17 6.83
N THR A 5 -5.76 0.83 6.07
CA THR A 5 -5.87 2.25 6.40
C THR A 5 -6.64 3.00 5.32
N LYS A 6 -7.39 4.04 5.72
CA LYS A 6 -8.19 4.89 4.83
C LYS A 6 -7.67 6.31 4.87
N PHE A 7 -7.53 6.95 3.72
CA PHE A 7 -7.00 8.31 3.61
C PHE A 7 -7.99 9.27 2.95
N GLY A 8 -8.11 10.45 3.55
CA GLY A 8 -8.73 11.62 2.94
C GLY A 8 -7.82 12.29 1.90
N ALA A 9 -8.35 13.23 1.14
CA ALA A 9 -7.62 13.88 0.03
C ALA A 9 -6.30 14.54 0.45
N SER A 10 -6.24 15.12 1.65
CA SER A 10 -5.05 15.84 2.17
C SER A 10 -3.91 14.91 2.60
N GLU A 11 -4.21 13.66 2.91
CA GLU A 11 -3.27 12.69 3.48
C GLU A 11 -2.56 11.87 2.40
N VAL A 12 -3.27 11.55 1.31
CA VAL A 12 -2.80 10.63 0.27
C VAL A 12 -1.41 10.98 -0.27
N ALA A 13 -1.17 12.26 -0.57
CA ALA A 13 0.11 12.67 -1.17
C ALA A 13 1.31 12.48 -0.22
N PHE A 14 1.09 12.60 1.08
CA PHE A 14 2.11 12.34 2.09
C PHE A 14 2.44 10.84 2.18
N HIS A 15 1.40 9.99 2.20
CA HIS A 15 1.58 8.54 2.28
C HIS A 15 2.22 7.97 1.01
N ILE A 16 1.84 8.45 -0.18
CA ILE A 16 2.52 8.07 -1.43
C ILE A 16 4.04 8.34 -1.34
N LYS A 17 4.45 9.53 -0.85
CA LYS A 17 5.87 9.86 -0.68
C LYS A 17 6.56 8.96 0.34
N HIS A 18 5.87 8.62 1.43
CA HIS A 18 6.38 7.71 2.45
C HIS A 18 6.63 6.32 1.86
N ASP A 19 5.66 5.77 1.13
CA ASP A 19 5.74 4.42 0.58
C ASP A 19 6.78 4.31 -0.55
N LEU A 20 6.93 5.37 -1.35
CA LEU A 20 7.96 5.42 -2.39
C LEU A 20 9.32 5.91 -1.87
N ARG A 21 9.46 6.13 -0.54
CA ARG A 21 10.69 6.64 0.09
C ARG A 21 11.17 7.99 -0.49
N GLU A 22 10.27 8.78 -1.07
CA GLU A 22 10.56 10.13 -1.57
C GLU A 22 10.45 11.19 -0.46
N ILE A 23 11.43 11.22 0.43
CA ILE A 23 11.48 12.20 1.51
C ILE A 23 12.47 13.30 1.14
N PRO A 24 12.10 14.58 1.33
CA PRO A 24 12.97 15.69 1.03
C PRO A 24 14.33 15.58 1.73
N GLU A 25 15.38 16.02 1.04
CA GLU A 25 16.73 16.07 1.58
C GLU A 25 16.74 16.82 2.92
N GLY A 26 17.47 16.31 3.90
CA GLY A 26 17.56 16.87 5.26
C GLY A 26 16.38 16.53 6.19
N LYS A 27 15.34 15.81 5.72
CA LYS A 27 14.28 15.27 6.58
C LYS A 27 14.51 13.79 6.89
N SER A 28 14.08 13.36 8.08
CA SER A 28 14.06 11.95 8.47
C SER A 28 12.70 11.33 8.17
N TYR A 29 12.67 10.01 8.04
CA TYR A 29 11.42 9.26 7.86
C TYR A 29 10.48 9.28 9.08
N GLY A 30 10.90 9.83 10.21
CA GLY A 30 10.16 9.72 11.46
C GLY A 30 10.12 8.29 12.04
N ASN A 31 10.42 7.28 11.21
CA ASN A 31 10.58 5.88 11.61
C ASN A 31 12.07 5.52 11.60
N GLU A 32 12.66 5.47 12.78
CA GLU A 32 14.09 5.12 12.97
C GLU A 32 14.42 3.64 12.64
N ALA A 33 13.41 2.80 12.39
CA ALA A 33 13.59 1.42 11.95
C ALA A 33 14.05 1.34 10.50
N ILE A 34 13.79 2.38 9.69
CA ILE A 34 14.16 2.43 8.27
C ILE A 34 15.68 2.55 8.12
N ASN A 35 16.27 1.59 7.41
CA ASN A 35 17.66 1.63 6.99
C ASN A 35 17.78 2.25 5.60
N LYS A 36 18.16 3.53 5.53
CA LYS A 36 18.27 4.28 4.27
C LYS A 36 19.21 3.65 3.25
N GLU A 37 20.27 2.99 3.70
CA GLU A 37 21.22 2.30 2.81
C GLU A 37 20.60 1.10 2.10
N GLN A 38 19.55 0.51 2.69
CA GLN A 38 18.82 -0.62 2.15
C GLN A 38 17.60 -0.21 1.31
N SER A 39 17.20 1.07 1.35
CA SER A 39 16.02 1.55 0.60
C SER A 39 16.15 1.39 -0.92
N CYS A 40 17.39 1.29 -1.44
CA CYS A 40 17.62 0.97 -2.85
C CYS A 40 17.20 -0.46 -3.24
N ASN A 41 16.97 -1.34 -2.27
CA ASN A 41 16.50 -2.71 -2.49
C ASN A 41 14.96 -2.81 -2.49
N ASN A 42 14.26 -1.74 -2.12
CA ASN A 42 12.80 -1.69 -2.24
C ASN A 42 12.41 -1.74 -3.72
N TYR A 43 11.29 -2.41 -4.02
CA TYR A 43 10.87 -2.58 -5.41
C TYR A 43 9.36 -2.46 -5.59
N SER A 44 8.94 -2.05 -6.80
CA SER A 44 7.54 -1.88 -7.18
C SER A 44 7.02 -3.11 -7.92
N LEU A 45 5.75 -3.48 -7.65
CA LEU A 45 5.02 -4.52 -8.38
C LEU A 45 4.19 -3.95 -9.55
N LEU A 46 4.24 -2.63 -9.80
CA LEU A 46 3.41 -1.94 -10.80
C LEU A 46 3.96 -1.94 -12.23
N ASN A 47 4.88 -2.84 -12.59
CA ASN A 47 5.37 -3.02 -13.97
C ASN A 47 5.74 -1.69 -14.68
N GLY A 48 6.47 -0.82 -13.99
CA GLY A 48 7.02 0.42 -14.54
C GLY A 48 6.10 1.64 -14.53
N ARG A 49 4.84 1.55 -14.06
CA ARG A 49 3.98 2.72 -13.85
C ARG A 49 4.10 3.26 -12.42
N CYS A 50 3.77 4.55 -12.23
CA CYS A 50 3.73 5.19 -10.91
C CYS A 50 5.06 5.03 -10.14
N GLN A 51 6.19 5.25 -10.81
CA GLN A 51 7.52 5.08 -10.23
C GLN A 51 7.88 6.21 -9.28
N THR A 52 7.23 7.37 -9.41
CA THR A 52 7.41 8.53 -8.55
C THR A 52 6.13 8.91 -7.84
N ALA A 53 6.24 9.62 -6.72
CA ALA A 53 5.08 10.11 -5.98
C ALA A 53 4.23 11.10 -6.80
N GLU A 54 4.86 11.86 -7.68
CA GLU A 54 4.17 12.75 -8.61
C GLU A 54 3.33 11.95 -9.61
N GLU A 55 3.92 10.94 -10.25
CA GLU A 55 3.23 10.06 -11.20
C GLU A 55 2.08 9.30 -10.55
N ALA A 56 2.31 8.71 -9.37
CA ALA A 56 1.29 7.99 -8.61
C ALA A 56 0.11 8.90 -8.24
N ASN A 57 0.39 10.10 -7.73
CA ASN A 57 -0.67 11.04 -7.37
C ASN A 57 -1.40 11.60 -8.60
N LYS A 58 -0.71 11.83 -9.73
CA LYS A 58 -1.31 12.22 -11.00
C LYS A 58 -2.23 11.12 -11.51
N TYR A 59 -1.74 9.88 -11.58
CA TYR A 59 -2.53 8.73 -12.00
C TYR A 59 -3.82 8.57 -11.16
N ARG A 60 -3.69 8.61 -9.82
CA ARG A 60 -4.84 8.58 -8.92
C ARG A 60 -5.87 9.67 -9.24
N LYS A 61 -5.41 10.93 -9.38
CA LYS A 61 -6.30 12.08 -9.65
C LYS A 61 -7.01 11.95 -11.00
N GLU A 62 -6.33 11.44 -12.03
CA GLU A 62 -6.95 11.20 -13.34
C GLU A 62 -8.02 10.09 -13.24
N LEU A 63 -7.69 8.99 -12.56
CA LEU A 63 -8.65 7.92 -12.35
C LEU A 63 -9.88 8.38 -11.58
N GLU A 64 -9.71 9.24 -10.56
CA GLU A 64 -10.84 9.80 -9.81
C GLU A 64 -11.77 10.67 -10.64
N LYS A 65 -11.36 11.20 -11.80
CA LYS A 65 -12.27 11.95 -12.71
C LYS A 65 -13.29 11.05 -13.39
N GLU A 66 -12.97 9.77 -13.54
CA GLU A 66 -13.84 8.76 -14.13
C GLU A 66 -14.83 8.12 -13.14
N ILE A 67 -14.73 8.51 -11.86
CA ILE A 67 -15.46 7.90 -10.75
C ILE A 67 -16.38 8.94 -10.12
N PHE A 68 -17.67 8.58 -9.93
CA PHE A 68 -18.59 9.45 -9.22
C PHE A 68 -18.16 9.67 -7.77
N LYS A 69 -18.15 10.92 -7.34
CA LYS A 69 -17.76 11.34 -5.97
C LYS A 69 -18.89 12.08 -5.29
N TYR A 70 -19.27 11.60 -4.10
CA TYR A 70 -20.19 12.35 -3.25
C TYR A 70 -19.54 13.60 -2.72
N ASN A 71 -20.25 14.73 -2.72
CA ASN A 71 -19.77 15.96 -2.09
C ASN A 71 -19.93 15.87 -0.56
N ARG A 72 -18.94 15.27 0.10
CA ARG A 72 -18.89 15.15 1.57
C ARG A 72 -17.46 15.31 2.09
N LYS A 73 -17.34 15.93 3.28
CA LYS A 73 -16.05 16.29 3.89
C LYS A 73 -15.16 15.07 4.22
N ASN A 74 -15.76 13.95 4.57
CA ASN A 74 -15.05 12.74 4.99
C ASN A 74 -14.96 11.68 3.87
N LEU A 75 -14.90 12.11 2.62
CA LEU A 75 -14.71 11.19 1.50
C LEU A 75 -13.33 10.54 1.56
N VAL A 76 -13.31 9.20 1.47
CA VAL A 76 -12.06 8.42 1.41
C VAL A 76 -11.58 8.38 -0.04
N HIS A 77 -10.39 8.90 -0.30
CA HIS A 77 -9.77 8.99 -1.62
C HIS A 77 -8.81 7.85 -1.93
N ALA A 78 -8.26 7.23 -0.90
CA ALA A 78 -7.40 6.07 -1.04
C ALA A 78 -7.61 5.10 0.12
N VAL A 79 -7.40 3.83 -0.17
CA VAL A 79 -7.26 2.77 0.83
C VAL A 79 -5.90 2.15 0.64
N GLU A 80 -5.22 1.89 1.73
CA GLU A 80 -3.96 1.16 1.76
C GLU A 80 -4.16 -0.18 2.44
N VAL A 81 -3.55 -1.21 1.89
CA VAL A 81 -3.38 -2.53 2.50
C VAL A 81 -1.90 -2.76 2.69
N VAL A 82 -1.49 -2.99 3.94
CA VAL A 82 -0.11 -3.39 4.26
C VAL A 82 -0.10 -4.89 4.56
N VAL A 83 0.69 -5.65 3.81
CA VAL A 83 0.85 -7.11 3.98
C VAL A 83 2.26 -7.39 4.48
N GLN A 84 2.36 -7.85 5.73
CA GLN A 84 3.64 -8.21 6.32
C GLN A 84 4.01 -9.65 5.96
N CYS A 85 5.23 -9.86 5.47
CA CYS A 85 5.80 -11.17 5.25
C CYS A 85 6.03 -11.88 6.60
N PRO A 86 5.71 -13.18 6.72
CA PRO A 86 6.10 -13.97 7.89
C PRO A 86 7.63 -13.95 8.10
N VAL A 87 8.06 -13.90 9.36
CA VAL A 87 9.50 -13.82 9.69
C VAL A 87 10.24 -15.10 9.28
N ASP A 88 9.55 -16.22 9.27
CA ASP A 88 10.05 -17.54 8.89
C ASP A 88 9.89 -17.85 7.39
N CYS A 89 9.43 -16.89 6.59
CA CYS A 89 9.33 -17.05 5.15
C CYS A 89 10.74 -17.20 4.55
N PRO A 90 11.04 -18.28 3.81
CA PRO A 90 12.32 -18.47 3.15
C PRO A 90 12.61 -17.31 2.17
N LEU A 91 13.87 -16.90 2.10
CA LEU A 91 14.28 -15.74 1.31
C LEU A 91 13.87 -15.87 -0.17
N GLU A 92 14.04 -17.06 -0.73
CA GLU A 92 13.69 -17.41 -2.12
C GLU A 92 12.18 -17.40 -2.40
N GLN A 93 11.34 -17.41 -1.38
CA GLN A 93 9.88 -17.41 -1.51
C GLN A 93 9.25 -16.02 -1.26
N LYS A 94 10.02 -15.05 -0.76
CA LYS A 94 9.48 -13.73 -0.39
C LYS A 94 8.91 -12.97 -1.58
N GLU A 95 9.59 -13.00 -2.72
CA GLU A 95 9.11 -12.32 -3.93
C GLU A 95 7.79 -12.92 -4.42
N ASP A 96 7.69 -14.25 -4.47
CA ASP A 96 6.45 -14.96 -4.81
C ASP A 96 5.34 -14.67 -3.80
N PHE A 97 5.65 -14.63 -2.51
CA PHE A 97 4.68 -14.26 -1.46
C PHE A 97 4.08 -12.87 -1.72
N PHE A 98 4.91 -11.86 -2.02
CA PHE A 98 4.41 -10.52 -2.29
C PHE A 98 3.65 -10.44 -3.62
N ARG A 99 4.09 -11.15 -4.66
CA ARG A 99 3.39 -11.20 -5.95
C ARG A 99 2.00 -11.81 -5.79
N VAL A 100 1.92 -12.98 -5.15
CA VAL A 100 0.64 -13.67 -4.89
C VAL A 100 -0.29 -12.81 -4.02
N SER A 101 0.26 -12.14 -3.00
CA SER A 101 -0.52 -11.22 -2.14
C SER A 101 -1.08 -10.05 -2.94
N TYR A 102 -0.27 -9.44 -3.80
CA TYR A 102 -0.67 -8.35 -4.69
C TYR A 102 -1.78 -8.78 -5.66
N ASP A 103 -1.58 -9.91 -6.34
CA ASP A 103 -2.54 -10.45 -7.31
C ASP A 103 -3.86 -10.80 -6.62
N HIS A 104 -3.80 -11.35 -5.41
CA HIS A 104 -4.98 -11.63 -4.60
C HIS A 104 -5.73 -10.33 -4.26
N ILE A 105 -5.04 -9.29 -3.77
CA ILE A 105 -5.67 -7.98 -3.49
C ILE A 105 -6.34 -7.45 -4.76
N CYS A 106 -5.62 -7.41 -5.89
CA CYS A 106 -6.16 -6.91 -7.15
C CYS A 106 -7.41 -7.68 -7.60
N SER A 107 -7.44 -9.02 -7.44
CA SER A 107 -8.57 -9.86 -7.80
C SER A 107 -9.85 -9.57 -7.00
N THR A 108 -9.71 -9.04 -5.78
CA THR A 108 -10.84 -8.66 -4.91
C THR A 108 -11.41 -7.28 -5.20
N LEU A 109 -10.68 -6.43 -5.94
CA LEU A 109 -11.07 -5.07 -6.24
C LEU A 109 -11.97 -5.03 -7.50
N PRO A 110 -13.12 -4.34 -7.49
CA PRO A 110 -14.03 -4.28 -8.65
C PRO A 110 -13.39 -3.65 -9.89
N MET A 111 -12.36 -2.83 -9.72
CA MET A 111 -11.60 -2.20 -10.80
C MET A 111 -10.30 -2.96 -11.11
N GLY A 112 -10.01 -4.04 -10.38
CA GLY A 112 -8.78 -4.81 -10.51
C GLY A 112 -7.53 -3.97 -10.27
N GLU A 113 -6.44 -4.35 -10.91
CA GLU A 113 -5.15 -3.65 -10.85
C GLU A 113 -5.22 -2.19 -11.31
N ARG A 114 -6.20 -1.84 -12.17
CA ARG A 114 -6.36 -0.46 -12.66
C ARG A 114 -6.53 0.57 -11.55
N CYS A 115 -7.13 0.23 -10.42
CA CYS A 115 -7.33 1.19 -9.34
C CYS A 115 -6.09 1.34 -8.42
N VAL A 116 -5.08 0.49 -8.56
CA VAL A 116 -3.85 0.53 -7.75
C VAL A 116 -2.89 1.57 -8.32
N PHE A 117 -2.34 2.43 -7.45
CA PHE A 117 -1.38 3.47 -7.82
C PHE A 117 -0.09 3.45 -6.98
N VAL A 118 -0.02 2.62 -5.94
CA VAL A 118 1.21 2.21 -5.23
C VAL A 118 1.13 0.72 -4.99
N ALA A 119 2.21 -0.01 -5.29
CA ALA A 119 2.42 -1.39 -4.89
C ALA A 119 3.91 -1.58 -4.62
N GLN A 120 4.35 -1.17 -3.43
CA GLN A 120 5.76 -1.09 -3.07
C GLN A 120 6.11 -2.12 -2.00
N VAL A 121 7.12 -2.94 -2.28
CA VAL A 121 7.72 -3.85 -1.30
C VAL A 121 8.87 -3.14 -0.61
N HIS A 122 8.79 -3.11 0.73
CA HIS A 122 9.84 -2.60 1.59
C HIS A 122 10.62 -3.76 2.22
N VAL A 123 11.93 -3.72 2.06
CA VAL A 123 12.90 -4.63 2.68
C VAL A 123 13.91 -3.86 3.54
N ASP A 124 13.65 -2.59 3.76
CA ASP A 124 14.54 -1.63 4.44
C ASP A 124 14.16 -1.36 5.91
N GLU A 125 13.12 -2.00 6.45
CA GLU A 125 12.73 -1.82 7.85
C GLU A 125 13.27 -2.94 8.74
N ARG A 126 13.90 -2.57 9.86
CA ARG A 126 14.47 -3.50 10.85
C ARG A 126 13.46 -3.82 11.93
N VAL A 127 13.48 -5.08 12.41
CA VAL A 127 12.72 -5.48 13.58
C VAL A 127 13.40 -4.96 14.84
N LYS A 128 12.63 -4.29 15.72
CA LYS A 128 13.11 -3.83 17.03
C LYS A 128 12.37 -4.58 18.15
N ASP A 129 13.05 -4.80 19.26
CA ASP A 129 12.45 -5.29 20.50
C ASP A 129 11.66 -4.19 21.22
N GLN A 130 11.04 -4.52 22.36
CA GLN A 130 10.27 -3.56 23.18
C GLN A 130 11.15 -2.42 23.77
N ALA A 131 12.44 -2.62 23.87
CA ALA A 131 13.40 -1.61 24.33
C ALA A 131 13.97 -0.75 23.18
N GLY A 132 13.59 -1.05 21.92
CA GLY A 132 14.03 -0.33 20.72
C GLY A 132 15.35 -0.86 20.13
N ASN A 133 15.91 -1.96 20.64
CA ASN A 133 17.11 -2.56 20.09
C ASN A 133 16.78 -3.37 18.84
N ILE A 134 17.69 -3.36 17.85
CA ILE A 134 17.56 -4.17 16.63
C ILE A 134 17.71 -5.65 17.00
N ILE A 135 16.75 -6.46 16.56
CA ILE A 135 16.79 -7.91 16.71
C ILE A 135 17.65 -8.49 15.59
N LEU A 136 18.59 -9.36 15.99
CA LEU A 136 19.48 -10.06 15.06
C LEU A 136 19.04 -11.52 14.88
N ASP A 137 19.32 -12.07 13.70
CA ASP A 137 19.18 -13.51 13.42
C ASP A 137 20.30 -14.32 14.09
N SER A 138 20.29 -15.65 13.92
CA SER A 138 21.32 -16.56 14.45
C SER A 138 22.72 -16.33 13.88
N HIS A 139 22.86 -15.56 12.80
CA HIS A 139 24.11 -15.22 12.14
C HIS A 139 24.59 -13.80 12.47
N GLY A 140 23.84 -13.06 13.33
CA GLY A 140 24.15 -11.70 13.73
C GLY A 140 23.70 -10.62 12.74
N ASN A 141 22.88 -10.95 11.74
CA ASN A 141 22.33 -9.96 10.81
C ASN A 141 21.01 -9.38 11.35
N PRO A 142 20.74 -8.07 11.12
CA PRO A 142 19.46 -7.47 11.47
C PRO A 142 18.28 -8.16 10.79
N LEU A 143 17.30 -8.57 11.59
CA LEU A 143 16.05 -9.06 11.02
C LEU A 143 15.30 -7.93 10.29
N SER A 144 14.84 -8.22 9.08
CA SER A 144 14.04 -7.31 8.27
C SER A 144 12.55 -7.56 8.47
N LYS A 145 11.79 -6.47 8.56
CA LYS A 145 10.32 -6.48 8.58
C LYS A 145 9.80 -6.24 7.17
N ASP A 146 9.99 -7.23 6.29
CA ASP A 146 9.58 -7.11 4.89
C ASP A 146 8.06 -7.02 4.79
N HIS A 147 7.58 -6.04 4.02
CA HIS A 147 6.14 -5.81 3.85
C HIS A 147 5.83 -5.13 2.52
N LEU A 148 4.60 -5.37 2.05
CA LEU A 148 4.05 -4.80 0.83
C LEU A 148 3.01 -3.74 1.18
N HIS A 149 3.15 -2.53 0.62
CA HIS A 149 2.14 -1.48 0.59
C HIS A 149 1.36 -1.54 -0.72
N VAL A 150 0.04 -1.62 -0.66
CA VAL A 150 -0.84 -1.52 -1.82
C VAL A 150 -1.83 -0.39 -1.60
N MET A 151 -1.66 0.73 -2.31
CA MET A 151 -2.64 1.83 -2.27
C MET A 151 -3.51 1.82 -3.53
N TYR A 152 -4.83 1.95 -3.33
CA TYR A 152 -5.79 1.95 -4.42
C TYR A 152 -6.92 2.97 -4.23
N VAL A 153 -7.52 3.40 -5.34
CA VAL A 153 -8.75 4.20 -5.36
C VAL A 153 -9.93 3.28 -5.08
N PRO A 154 -10.74 3.52 -4.02
CA PRO A 154 -11.81 2.60 -3.63
C PRO A 154 -13.08 2.78 -4.49
N GLY A 155 -12.96 2.47 -5.78
CA GLY A 155 -14.05 2.49 -6.76
C GLY A 155 -14.88 1.21 -6.68
N VAL A 156 -16.20 1.37 -6.50
CA VAL A 156 -17.18 0.27 -6.54
C VAL A 156 -18.17 0.49 -7.66
N PRO A 157 -18.80 -0.56 -8.24
CA PRO A 157 -19.78 -0.40 -9.30
C PRO A 157 -20.88 0.60 -8.93
N ASP A 158 -21.21 1.46 -9.86
CA ASP A 158 -22.29 2.44 -9.72
C ASP A 158 -23.40 2.16 -10.72
N THR A 159 -24.63 2.07 -10.22
CA THR A 159 -25.84 1.86 -11.02
C THR A 159 -26.83 3.01 -10.89
N LYS A 160 -26.42 4.11 -10.20
CA LYS A 160 -27.36 5.18 -9.83
C LYS A 160 -27.04 6.53 -10.47
N HIS A 161 -25.78 6.74 -10.90
CA HIS A 161 -25.35 8.03 -11.43
C HIS A 161 -24.99 7.90 -12.90
N ASP A 162 -25.77 8.54 -13.76
CA ASP A 162 -25.56 8.52 -15.20
C ASP A 162 -24.15 9.03 -15.58
N GLY A 163 -23.55 8.36 -16.54
CA GLY A 163 -22.21 8.69 -17.03
C GLY A 163 -21.05 8.11 -16.22
N PHE A 164 -21.31 7.47 -15.07
CA PHE A 164 -20.27 6.86 -14.25
C PHE A 164 -20.46 5.35 -14.12
N LYS A 165 -19.39 4.59 -14.40
CA LYS A 165 -19.37 3.14 -14.19
C LYS A 165 -19.07 2.75 -12.74
N TYR A 166 -18.36 3.63 -12.02
CA TYR A 166 -17.93 3.44 -10.64
C TYR A 166 -18.24 4.66 -9.78
N LYS A 167 -18.39 4.44 -8.47
CA LYS A 167 -18.46 5.48 -7.44
C LYS A 167 -17.44 5.25 -6.34
N LEU A 168 -16.98 6.31 -5.72
CA LEU A 168 -16.02 6.25 -4.62
C LEU A 168 -16.71 5.80 -3.33
N CYS A 169 -16.37 4.60 -2.80
CA CYS A 169 -16.99 4.05 -1.61
C CYS A 169 -16.10 3.00 -0.92
N ALA A 170 -15.16 3.47 -0.08
CA ALA A 170 -14.25 2.60 0.67
C ALA A 170 -14.97 1.61 1.59
N ASP A 171 -16.08 2.03 2.23
CA ASP A 171 -16.78 1.18 3.21
C ASP A 171 -17.32 -0.12 2.60
N GLN A 172 -17.66 -0.13 1.32
CA GLN A 172 -18.09 -1.36 0.65
C GLN A 172 -16.95 -2.35 0.44
N LEU A 173 -15.70 -1.88 0.37
CA LEU A 173 -14.51 -2.71 0.17
C LEU A 173 -13.88 -3.16 1.48
N THR A 174 -14.05 -2.38 2.56
CA THR A 174 -13.36 -2.58 3.84
C THR A 174 -14.27 -3.05 4.97
N LYS A 175 -15.50 -3.50 4.68
CA LYS A 175 -16.38 -4.09 5.69
C LYS A 175 -15.80 -5.38 6.27
N ARG A 176 -15.95 -5.56 7.58
CA ARG A 176 -15.43 -6.73 8.33
C ARG A 176 -15.84 -8.08 7.72
N ALA A 177 -17.03 -8.18 7.14
CA ALA A 177 -17.51 -9.40 6.47
C ALA A 177 -16.63 -9.76 5.26
N ARG A 178 -16.19 -8.75 4.49
CA ARG A 178 -15.33 -8.92 3.32
C ARG A 178 -13.87 -9.17 3.71
N LEU A 179 -13.42 -8.58 4.84
CA LEU A 179 -12.08 -8.82 5.37
C LEU A 179 -11.89 -10.24 5.89
N LYS A 180 -12.97 -10.95 6.25
CA LYS A 180 -12.92 -12.37 6.61
C LYS A 180 -12.59 -13.28 5.43
N GLU A 181 -12.79 -12.81 4.18
CA GLU A 181 -12.37 -13.54 2.98
C GLU A 181 -10.84 -13.53 2.80
N PHE A 182 -10.13 -12.61 3.45
CA PHE A 182 -8.65 -12.54 3.48
C PHE A 182 -8.03 -13.39 4.59
N HIS A 183 -8.84 -13.91 5.52
CA HIS A 183 -8.38 -14.75 6.63
C HIS A 183 -9.34 -15.94 6.73
N PRO A 184 -9.09 -17.01 5.95
CA PRO A 184 -9.84 -18.26 6.10
C PRO A 184 -9.65 -18.90 7.48
#